data_d43fa7968d2588d7b187aebb75bc7699
#
_entry.id   d43fa7968d2588d7b187aebb75bc7699
#
_cell.length_a   1.000
_cell.length_b   1.000
_cell.length_c   1.000
_cell.angle_alpha   90.00
_cell.angle_beta   90.00
_cell.angle_gamma   90.00
#
_symmetry.space_group_name_H-M   'P 1'
#
loop_
_entity.id
_entity.type
_entity.pdbx_description
1 polymer ?
#
loop_
_entity_poly.entity_id
_entity_poly.type
_entity_poly.pdbx_seq_one_letter_code
_entity_poly.pdbx_strand_id
1 'polypeptide(L)'
;YTERETDQVVDYTDYMYVGQYLPYYICDASVSYPEYNYYQEGAPLNVSYGTCYEPDTYVTSYSETEVTTHELRFSTDQSRSLRVTAGAFFSDLELKERNDFVYPSIDKINFYDFYPGGGIPIENFPHPGSTYTEPGPYPSTTVFRNDIQRTDEQYGIFGEVSFDFTDKLSATVGARYYDVEVDLAGGANATFC
;
A
#
# COMPACT_ATOMS: atom_id res chain seq x y z
N TYR A 1 -0.99 -24.78 3.76
CA TYR A 1 -1.32 -23.54 4.42
C TYR A 1 -0.04 -22.83 4.86
N THR A 2 0.03 -21.56 4.62
CA THR A 2 1.13 -20.67 5.04
C THR A 2 0.53 -19.38 5.57
N GLU A 3 1.05 -18.94 6.73
CA GLU A 3 0.71 -17.66 7.34
C GLU A 3 2.01 -16.89 7.58
N ARG A 4 2.00 -15.61 7.26
CA ARG A 4 3.13 -14.72 7.48
C ARG A 4 2.64 -13.37 7.95
N GLU A 5 3.18 -12.94 9.08
CA GLU A 5 3.00 -11.60 9.61
C GLU A 5 4.33 -10.85 9.57
N THR A 6 4.28 -9.59 9.22
CA THR A 6 5.45 -8.71 9.18
C THR A 6 5.07 -7.35 9.74
N ASP A 7 5.86 -6.87 10.69
CA ASP A 7 5.75 -5.53 11.27
C ASP A 7 7.09 -4.81 11.13
N GLN A 8 7.08 -3.62 10.56
CA GLN A 8 8.29 -2.85 10.24
C GLN A 8 8.09 -1.37 10.54
N VAL A 9 9.18 -0.73 10.94
CA VAL A 9 9.30 0.73 11.01
C VAL A 9 10.47 1.15 10.14
N VAL A 10 10.20 2.05 9.20
CA VAL A 10 11.18 2.52 8.22
C VAL A 10 11.31 4.03 8.34
N ASP A 11 12.54 4.52 8.47
CA ASP A 11 12.85 5.95 8.37
C ASP A 11 12.52 6.45 6.96
N TYR A 12 11.72 7.49 6.88
CA TYR A 12 11.27 8.10 5.63
C TYR A 12 11.65 9.58 5.53
N THR A 13 12.58 10.02 6.39
CA THR A 13 13.04 11.41 6.49
C THR A 13 13.61 11.91 5.16
N ASP A 14 14.32 11.06 4.44
CA ASP A 14 14.91 11.40 3.13
C ASP A 14 13.87 11.81 2.09
N TYR A 15 12.66 11.28 2.16
CA TYR A 15 11.58 11.67 1.25
C TYR A 15 11.23 13.16 1.38
N MET A 16 11.29 13.70 2.59
CA MET A 16 11.03 15.10 2.85
C MET A 16 12.18 16.02 2.34
N TYR A 17 13.41 15.49 2.27
CA TYR A 17 14.57 16.24 1.79
C TYR A 17 14.71 16.28 0.27
N VAL A 18 14.31 15.22 -0.42
CA VAL A 18 14.50 15.08 -1.88
C VAL A 18 13.42 15.83 -2.67
N GLY A 19 12.27 16.08 -2.07
CA GLY A 19 11.17 16.79 -2.70
C GLY A 19 11.35 18.31 -2.71
N GLN A 20 10.90 18.97 -3.77
CA GLN A 20 10.74 20.42 -3.82
C GLN A 20 9.72 20.95 -2.78
N TYR A 21 9.20 20.04 -1.97
CA TYR A 21 8.11 20.25 -1.03
C TYR A 21 8.57 20.46 0.41
N LEU A 22 9.86 20.35 0.70
CA LEU A 22 10.39 20.42 2.05
C LEU A 22 9.86 21.62 2.87
N PRO A 23 9.91 22.88 2.38
CA PRO A 23 9.37 24.00 3.13
C PRO A 23 7.86 23.91 3.38
N TYR A 24 7.13 23.30 2.45
CA TYR A 24 5.66 23.23 2.51
C TYR A 24 5.14 22.24 3.57
N TYR A 25 5.96 21.27 3.95
CA TYR A 25 5.53 20.20 4.86
C TYR A 25 6.16 20.28 6.25
N ILE A 26 7.21 21.07 6.41
CA ILE A 26 7.93 21.14 7.68
C ILE A 26 7.99 22.54 8.29
N CYS A 27 7.51 23.55 7.59
CA CYS A 27 7.51 24.92 8.07
C CYS A 27 6.09 25.46 8.21
N ASP A 28 5.92 26.44 9.10
CA ASP A 28 4.70 27.22 9.18
C ASP A 28 4.38 27.86 7.82
N ALA A 29 3.10 28.10 7.55
CA ALA A 29 2.63 28.64 6.27
C ALA A 29 3.29 29.98 5.91
N SER A 30 3.60 30.82 6.89
CA SER A 30 4.32 32.11 6.71
C SER A 30 5.73 31.96 6.15
N VAL A 31 6.38 30.80 6.40
CA VAL A 31 7.71 30.45 5.83
C VAL A 31 7.54 29.78 4.48
N SER A 32 6.61 28.85 4.38
CA SER A 32 6.40 28.04 3.18
C SER A 32 5.84 28.83 2.02
N TYR A 33 5.01 29.86 2.32
CA TYR A 33 4.31 30.66 1.33
C TYR A 33 4.45 32.16 1.63
N PRO A 34 5.66 32.71 1.59
CA PRO A 34 5.89 34.11 1.95
C PRO A 34 5.13 35.13 1.07
N GLU A 35 4.78 34.75 -0.16
CA GLU A 35 3.99 35.55 -1.09
C GLU A 35 2.54 35.79 -0.62
N TYR A 36 1.99 34.90 0.19
CA TYR A 36 0.63 35.06 0.74
C TYR A 36 0.56 35.87 2.01
N ASN A 37 1.70 36.18 2.64
CA ASN A 37 1.76 37.12 3.78
C ASN A 37 1.40 38.57 3.39
N TYR A 38 1.29 38.86 2.10
CA TYR A 38 0.86 40.14 1.56
C TYR A 38 -0.58 40.54 1.94
N TYR A 39 -1.41 39.59 2.33
CA TYR A 39 -2.84 39.83 2.55
C TYR A 39 -3.22 40.10 4.00
N GLN A 40 -2.26 40.10 4.93
CA GLN A 40 -2.54 40.57 6.29
C GLN A 40 -2.46 42.11 6.33
N GLU A 41 -3.62 42.75 6.37
CA GLU A 41 -3.76 44.20 6.48
C GLU A 41 -3.00 44.71 7.70
N GLY A 42 -1.88 45.41 7.48
CA GLY A 42 -1.05 45.96 8.54
C GLY A 42 0.20 45.17 8.93
N ALA A 43 0.46 44.03 8.35
CA ALA A 43 1.71 43.29 8.57
C ALA A 43 2.88 43.96 7.79
N PRO A 44 4.07 44.12 8.38
CA PRO A 44 5.22 44.61 7.66
C PRO A 44 5.61 43.57 6.59
N LEU A 45 5.74 44.02 5.34
CA LEU A 45 6.21 43.24 4.22
C LEU A 45 7.57 42.61 4.55
N ASN A 46 7.73 41.32 4.31
CA ASN A 46 8.96 40.54 4.41
C ASN A 46 9.40 40.06 5.81
N VAL A 47 8.53 39.91 6.76
CA VAL A 47 8.89 39.28 8.03
C VAL A 47 8.24 37.92 8.10
N SER A 48 9.07 36.87 7.98
CA SER A 48 8.66 35.52 8.30
C SER A 48 8.65 35.36 9.82
N TYR A 49 7.49 35.14 10.40
CA TYR A 49 7.33 34.86 11.84
C TYR A 49 7.23 33.37 12.14
N GLY A 50 7.37 32.53 11.12
CA GLY A 50 7.16 31.11 11.24
C GLY A 50 8.43 30.33 11.61
N THR A 51 8.21 29.10 12.02
CA THR A 51 9.24 28.13 12.41
C THR A 51 9.24 26.97 11.42
N CYS A 52 10.43 26.40 11.19
CA CYS A 52 10.57 25.10 10.53
C CYS A 52 10.90 24.04 11.57
N TYR A 53 10.35 22.87 11.38
CA TYR A 53 10.48 21.74 12.29
C TYR A 53 11.32 20.63 11.65
N GLU A 54 11.80 19.71 12.47
CA GLU A 54 12.58 18.57 11.96
C GLU A 54 11.69 17.64 11.12
N PRO A 55 12.18 17.19 9.95
CA PRO A 55 11.46 16.24 9.11
C PRO A 55 11.63 14.80 9.64
N ASP A 56 11.09 14.52 10.80
CA ASP A 56 11.17 13.26 11.52
C ASP A 56 10.12 12.23 11.05
N THR A 57 9.98 12.09 9.74
CA THR A 57 8.96 11.23 9.13
C THR A 57 9.40 9.77 9.11
N TYR A 58 8.50 8.89 9.49
CA TYR A 58 8.69 7.45 9.35
C TYR A 58 7.43 6.75 8.87
N VAL A 59 7.59 5.53 8.38
CA VAL A 59 6.49 4.66 7.95
C VAL A 59 6.43 3.46 8.88
N THR A 60 5.25 3.19 9.44
CA THR A 60 4.95 1.89 10.03
C THR A 60 4.25 1.05 8.99
N SER A 61 4.74 -0.15 8.76
CA SER A 61 4.19 -1.08 7.78
C SER A 61 3.81 -2.37 8.47
N TYR A 62 2.56 -2.76 8.34
CA TYR A 62 2.01 -4.03 8.78
C TYR A 62 1.54 -4.82 7.57
N SER A 63 1.86 -6.10 7.53
CA SER A 63 1.40 -7.00 6.49
C SER A 63 1.13 -8.38 7.08
N GLU A 64 -0.07 -8.90 6.82
CA GLU A 64 -0.50 -10.25 7.16
C GLU A 64 -0.90 -10.95 5.87
N THR A 65 -0.34 -12.11 5.63
CA THR A 65 -0.61 -12.91 4.43
C THR A 65 -0.96 -14.33 4.84
N GLU A 66 -2.13 -14.77 4.43
CA GLU A 66 -2.58 -16.14 4.56
C GLU A 66 -2.72 -16.78 3.18
N VAL A 67 -2.17 -17.97 3.01
CA VAL A 67 -2.26 -18.71 1.74
C VAL A 67 -2.63 -20.15 2.01
N THR A 68 -3.72 -20.59 1.39
CA THR A 68 -4.12 -21.99 1.33
C THR A 68 -3.99 -22.50 -0.10
N THR A 69 -3.26 -23.58 -0.30
CA THR A 69 -3.06 -24.16 -1.63
C THR A 69 -3.31 -25.66 -1.57
N HIS A 70 -4.07 -26.16 -2.54
CA HIS A 70 -4.31 -27.58 -2.74
C HIS A 70 -4.00 -27.96 -4.19
N GLU A 71 -3.22 -28.99 -4.36
CA GLU A 71 -2.97 -29.59 -5.67
C GLU A 71 -3.21 -31.10 -5.63
N LEU A 72 -3.95 -31.59 -6.59
CA LEU A 72 -4.09 -33.02 -6.86
C LEU A 72 -3.53 -33.31 -8.23
N ARG A 73 -2.55 -34.18 -8.30
CA ARG A 73 -1.91 -34.59 -9.55
C ARG A 73 -1.98 -36.10 -9.71
N PHE A 74 -2.33 -36.55 -10.91
CA PHE A 74 -2.28 -37.92 -11.35
C PHE A 74 -1.30 -38.06 -12.51
N SER A 75 -0.45 -39.08 -12.49
CA SER A 75 0.45 -39.37 -13.58
C SER A 75 0.51 -40.89 -13.80
N THR A 76 0.47 -41.32 -15.05
CA THR A 76 0.70 -42.71 -15.42
C THR A 76 2.20 -43.05 -15.34
N ASP A 77 2.52 -44.33 -15.48
CA ASP A 77 3.91 -44.77 -15.57
C ASP A 77 4.63 -44.10 -16.76
N GLN A 78 5.66 -43.32 -16.44
CA GLN A 78 6.40 -42.51 -17.42
C GLN A 78 7.37 -43.31 -18.28
N SER A 79 7.53 -44.63 -18.02
CA SER A 79 8.32 -45.53 -18.86
C SER A 79 7.55 -46.08 -20.06
N ARG A 80 6.23 -45.83 -20.13
CA ARG A 80 5.36 -46.31 -21.22
C ARG A 80 5.36 -45.36 -22.42
N SER A 81 5.08 -45.92 -23.60
CA SER A 81 4.94 -45.10 -24.81
C SER A 81 3.79 -44.11 -24.74
N LEU A 82 2.72 -44.41 -23.99
CA LEU A 82 1.64 -43.47 -23.67
C LEU A 82 1.77 -43.03 -22.24
N ARG A 83 1.96 -41.72 -22.06
CA ARG A 83 2.07 -41.07 -20.77
C ARG A 83 0.99 -39.99 -20.63
N VAL A 84 0.34 -39.97 -19.49
CA VAL A 84 -0.70 -39.01 -19.19
C VAL A 84 -0.38 -38.40 -17.84
N THR A 85 -0.45 -37.07 -17.76
CA THR A 85 -0.45 -36.32 -16.52
C THR A 85 -1.69 -35.45 -16.50
N ALA A 86 -2.42 -35.44 -15.41
CA ALA A 86 -3.57 -34.56 -15.21
C ALA A 86 -3.63 -34.08 -13.75
N GLY A 87 -4.21 -32.93 -13.51
CA GLY A 87 -4.34 -32.43 -12.15
C GLY A 87 -5.35 -31.31 -12.02
N ALA A 88 -5.63 -31.00 -10.78
CA ALA A 88 -6.42 -29.85 -10.36
C ALA A 88 -5.65 -29.07 -9.29
N PHE A 89 -5.84 -27.79 -9.29
CA PHE A 89 -5.19 -26.83 -8.40
C PHE A 89 -6.23 -25.87 -7.85
N PHE A 90 -6.11 -25.53 -6.57
CA PHE A 90 -6.86 -24.48 -5.90
C PHE A 90 -5.89 -23.68 -5.04
N SER A 91 -6.04 -22.37 -5.03
CA SER A 91 -5.32 -21.47 -4.12
C SER A 91 -6.25 -20.38 -3.69
N ASP A 92 -6.20 -20.05 -2.41
CA ASP A 92 -6.85 -18.93 -1.77
C ASP A 92 -5.80 -18.14 -1.01
N LEU A 93 -5.71 -16.85 -1.30
CA LEU A 93 -4.78 -15.92 -0.67
C LEU A 93 -5.56 -14.75 -0.09
N GLU A 94 -5.31 -14.44 1.17
CA GLU A 94 -5.72 -13.21 1.82
C GLU A 94 -4.47 -12.41 2.21
N LEU A 95 -4.42 -11.15 1.78
CA LEU A 95 -3.39 -10.19 2.13
C LEU A 95 -4.06 -8.99 2.79
N LYS A 96 -3.66 -8.69 4.02
CA LYS A 96 -3.95 -7.42 4.69
C LYS A 96 -2.68 -6.61 4.75
N GLU A 97 -2.74 -5.36 4.34
CA GLU A 97 -1.61 -4.45 4.34
C GLU A 97 -2.02 -3.09 4.87
N ARG A 98 -1.25 -2.57 5.83
CA ARG A 98 -1.40 -1.22 6.34
C ARG A 98 -0.05 -0.52 6.37
N ASN A 99 -0.01 0.66 5.77
CA ASN A 99 1.15 1.54 5.81
C ASN A 99 0.72 2.90 6.34
N ASP A 100 1.24 3.30 7.48
CA ASP A 100 1.04 4.60 8.08
C ASP A 100 2.29 5.46 7.91
N PHE A 101 2.14 6.56 7.21
CA PHE A 101 3.15 7.59 7.13
C PHE A 101 2.93 8.56 8.27
N VAL A 102 3.86 8.61 9.18
CA VAL A 102 3.78 9.37 10.42
C VAL A 102 4.76 10.52 10.38
N TYR A 103 4.25 11.72 10.66
CA TYR A 103 5.06 12.92 10.83
C TYR A 103 4.80 13.49 12.23
N PRO A 104 5.64 13.18 13.24
CA PRO A 104 5.42 13.57 14.64
C PRO A 104 5.34 15.08 14.86
N SER A 105 6.01 15.87 14.02
CA SER A 105 6.03 17.34 14.15
C SER A 105 4.91 18.03 13.39
N ILE A 106 4.01 17.34 12.70
CA ILE A 106 2.96 17.95 11.89
C ILE A 106 1.98 18.78 12.71
N ASP A 107 1.70 18.37 13.94
CA ASP A 107 0.79 19.07 14.87
C ASP A 107 1.35 20.40 15.41
N LYS A 108 2.67 20.61 15.25
CA LYS A 108 3.34 21.86 15.63
C LYS A 108 3.25 22.92 14.56
N ILE A 109 3.05 22.51 13.29
CA ILE A 109 3.05 23.41 12.15
C ILE A 109 1.81 24.31 12.21
N ASN A 110 2.01 25.61 12.10
CA ASN A 110 0.92 26.56 12.03
C ASN A 110 0.46 26.74 10.57
N PHE A 111 -0.62 26.06 10.21
CA PHE A 111 -1.28 26.21 8.90
C PHE A 111 -2.28 27.40 8.88
N TYR A 112 -2.58 28.00 10.02
CA TYR A 112 -3.64 29.04 10.13
C TYR A 112 -3.30 30.34 9.44
N ASP A 113 -2.01 30.65 9.32
CA ASP A 113 -1.57 31.91 8.71
C ASP A 113 -1.87 31.99 7.21
N PHE A 114 -2.32 30.84 6.62
CA PHE A 114 -2.55 30.75 5.18
C PHE A 114 -3.94 31.20 4.73
N TYR A 115 -4.96 31.12 5.58
CA TYR A 115 -6.33 31.51 5.23
C TYR A 115 -6.86 32.66 6.11
N PRO A 116 -7.24 33.81 5.50
CA PRO A 116 -7.99 34.84 6.24
C PRO A 116 -9.32 34.21 6.70
N GLY A 117 -9.44 33.92 7.97
CA GLY A 117 -10.64 33.30 8.54
C GLY A 117 -10.39 32.01 9.35
N GLY A 118 -9.14 31.64 9.49
CA GLY A 118 -8.73 30.46 10.26
C GLY A 118 -8.76 29.19 9.41
N GLY A 119 -7.63 28.54 9.25
CA GLY A 119 -7.56 27.19 8.69
C GLY A 119 -8.28 26.19 9.59
N ILE A 120 -8.57 25.02 9.07
CA ILE A 120 -9.11 23.91 9.87
C ILE A 120 -7.95 23.37 10.72
N PRO A 121 -8.06 23.29 12.06
CA PRO A 121 -7.07 22.64 12.88
C PRO A 121 -6.79 21.24 12.37
N ILE A 122 -5.52 20.81 12.39
CA ILE A 122 -5.15 19.49 11.88
C ILE A 122 -5.91 18.36 12.60
N GLU A 123 -6.24 18.57 13.87
CA GLU A 123 -7.08 17.67 14.65
C GLU A 123 -8.51 17.52 14.14
N ASN A 124 -8.96 18.46 13.29
CA ASN A 124 -10.29 18.45 12.67
C ASN A 124 -10.26 18.05 11.19
N PHE A 125 -9.07 17.73 10.62
CA PHE A 125 -9.04 17.10 9.32
C PHE A 125 -9.79 15.76 9.41
N PRO A 126 -10.71 15.49 8.49
CA PRO A 126 -11.36 14.20 8.45
C PRO A 126 -10.29 13.14 8.16
N HIS A 127 -9.93 12.40 9.19
CA HIS A 127 -9.07 11.24 8.99
C HIS A 127 -9.87 10.22 8.20
N PRO A 128 -9.40 9.87 7.01
CA PRO A 128 -10.08 8.87 6.23
C PRO A 128 -10.02 7.55 7.00
N GLY A 129 -11.20 7.02 7.28
CA GLY A 129 -11.31 5.72 7.91
C GLY A 129 -10.94 4.62 6.95
N SER A 130 -9.99 3.77 7.31
CA SER A 130 -9.97 2.44 6.78
C SER A 130 -10.82 1.52 7.66
N THR A 131 -11.39 0.52 7.05
CA THR A 131 -12.34 -0.36 7.71
C THR A 131 -11.79 -1.77 7.92
N TYR A 132 -10.57 -2.05 7.45
CA TYR A 132 -10.11 -3.44 7.39
C TYR A 132 -9.19 -3.83 8.53
N THR A 133 -8.08 -3.14 8.73
CA THR A 133 -7.14 -3.54 9.76
C THR A 133 -7.38 -2.81 11.07
N GLU A 134 -7.74 -1.53 11.00
CA GLU A 134 -8.00 -0.71 12.18
C GLU A 134 -8.96 0.43 11.84
N PRO A 135 -10.17 0.42 12.39
CA PRO A 135 -11.08 1.56 12.24
C PRO A 135 -10.55 2.76 13.02
N GLY A 136 -10.61 3.95 12.40
CA GLY A 136 -10.19 5.20 13.04
C GLY A 136 -10.94 5.53 14.34
N PRO A 137 -10.59 6.61 15.04
CA PRO A 137 -9.75 7.71 14.57
C PRO A 137 -8.25 7.39 14.68
N TYR A 138 -7.47 7.91 13.75
CA TYR A 138 -6.02 7.75 13.73
C TYR A 138 -5.34 8.88 14.49
N PRO A 139 -4.08 8.70 14.94
CA PRO A 139 -3.30 9.79 15.50
C PRO A 139 -3.21 10.97 14.52
N SER A 140 -3.30 12.19 15.03
CA SER A 140 -3.19 13.42 14.23
C SER A 140 -1.87 13.53 13.45
N THR A 141 -0.85 12.80 13.92
CA THR A 141 0.47 12.71 13.27
C THR A 141 0.53 11.76 12.08
N THR A 142 -0.51 10.98 11.81
CA THR A 142 -0.59 10.13 10.63
C THR A 142 -1.03 10.97 9.43
N VAL A 143 -0.12 11.25 8.53
CA VAL A 143 -0.34 12.14 7.38
C VAL A 143 -0.86 11.43 6.13
N PHE A 144 -0.59 10.13 6.03
CA PHE A 144 -1.13 9.26 4.99
C PHE A 144 -1.29 7.86 5.54
N ARG A 145 -2.37 7.20 5.15
CA ARG A 145 -2.61 5.78 5.44
C ARG A 145 -3.05 5.05 4.17
N ASN A 146 -2.40 3.95 3.91
CA ASN A 146 -2.86 2.91 3.02
C ASN A 146 -3.29 1.72 3.88
N ASP A 147 -4.53 1.27 3.74
CA ASP A 147 -5.08 0.16 4.50
C ASP A 147 -6.00 -0.64 3.59
N ILE A 148 -5.49 -1.75 3.10
CA ILE A 148 -6.12 -2.57 2.08
C ILE A 148 -6.20 -4.03 2.50
N GLN A 149 -7.24 -4.69 2.04
CA GLN A 149 -7.36 -6.14 2.01
C GLN A 149 -7.50 -6.59 0.56
N ARG A 150 -6.70 -7.54 0.17
CA ARG A 150 -6.75 -8.20 -1.13
C ARG A 150 -7.00 -9.68 -0.92
N THR A 151 -7.94 -10.23 -1.68
CA THR A 151 -8.19 -11.67 -1.76
C THR A 151 -7.98 -12.14 -3.19
N ASP A 152 -7.25 -13.26 -3.37
CA ASP A 152 -7.03 -13.91 -4.65
C ASP A 152 -7.49 -15.36 -4.55
N GLU A 153 -8.59 -15.70 -5.20
CA GLU A 153 -9.04 -17.07 -5.35
C GLU A 153 -8.70 -17.60 -6.74
N GLN A 154 -8.07 -18.75 -6.81
CA GLN A 154 -7.67 -19.36 -8.06
C GLN A 154 -8.02 -20.83 -8.07
N TYR A 155 -8.57 -21.31 -9.17
CA TYR A 155 -8.66 -22.74 -9.43
C TYR A 155 -8.29 -23.07 -10.86
N GLY A 156 -7.78 -24.26 -11.06
CA GLY A 156 -7.39 -24.69 -12.39
C GLY A 156 -7.38 -26.19 -12.53
N ILE A 157 -7.53 -26.63 -13.77
CA ILE A 157 -7.34 -28.02 -14.17
C ILE A 157 -6.33 -28.05 -15.31
N PHE A 158 -5.53 -29.08 -15.37
CA PHE A 158 -4.56 -29.27 -16.42
C PHE A 158 -4.44 -30.74 -16.83
N GLY A 159 -4.02 -30.94 -18.05
CA GLY A 159 -3.76 -32.26 -18.56
C GLY A 159 -2.75 -32.21 -19.69
N GLU A 160 -1.91 -33.25 -19.74
CA GLU A 160 -0.91 -33.49 -20.76
C GLU A 160 -0.90 -34.96 -21.17
N VAL A 161 -0.81 -35.18 -22.46
CA VAL A 161 -0.67 -36.52 -23.04
C VAL A 161 0.58 -36.51 -23.90
N SER A 162 1.48 -37.45 -23.64
CA SER A 162 2.68 -37.68 -24.45
C SER A 162 2.60 -39.10 -25.06
N PHE A 163 2.97 -39.20 -26.32
CA PHE A 163 3.00 -40.48 -27.03
C PHE A 163 4.28 -40.66 -27.85
N ASP A 164 4.96 -41.79 -27.68
CA ASP A 164 6.13 -42.16 -28.45
C ASP A 164 5.71 -43.01 -29.65
N PHE A 165 5.82 -42.45 -30.85
CA PHE A 165 5.51 -43.14 -32.10
C PHE A 165 6.63 -44.13 -32.46
N THR A 166 7.85 -43.77 -32.15
CA THR A 166 9.07 -44.57 -32.34
C THR A 166 10.09 -44.18 -31.26
N ASP A 167 11.20 -44.93 -31.17
CA ASP A 167 12.30 -44.58 -30.25
C ASP A 167 12.94 -43.19 -30.49
N LYS A 168 12.60 -42.56 -31.61
CA LYS A 168 13.18 -41.25 -32.00
C LYS A 168 12.14 -40.16 -32.22
N LEU A 169 10.85 -40.48 -32.17
CA LEU A 169 9.77 -39.54 -32.44
C LEU A 169 8.70 -39.66 -31.36
N SER A 170 8.49 -38.58 -30.66
CA SER A 170 7.40 -38.43 -29.71
C SER A 170 6.62 -37.12 -29.96
N ALA A 171 5.37 -37.09 -29.52
CA ALA A 171 4.57 -35.89 -29.49
C ALA A 171 3.92 -35.73 -28.12
N THR A 172 3.82 -34.49 -27.70
CA THR A 172 3.16 -34.08 -26.43
C THR A 172 2.14 -33.02 -26.74
N VAL A 173 0.94 -33.18 -26.18
CA VAL A 173 -0.13 -32.19 -26.23
C VAL A 173 -0.62 -31.95 -24.80
N GLY A 174 -0.69 -30.70 -24.40
CA GLY A 174 -1.20 -30.30 -23.08
C GLY A 174 -2.19 -29.17 -23.19
N ALA A 175 -3.10 -29.09 -22.23
CA ALA A 175 -4.02 -28.01 -22.06
C ALA A 175 -4.16 -27.66 -20.58
N ARG A 176 -4.39 -26.40 -20.30
CA ARG A 176 -4.69 -25.87 -18.96
C ARG A 176 -5.86 -24.90 -19.06
N TYR A 177 -6.78 -25.05 -18.15
CA TYR A 177 -7.81 -24.05 -17.86
C TYR A 177 -7.60 -23.57 -16.42
N TYR A 178 -7.70 -22.27 -16.21
CA TYR A 178 -7.73 -21.71 -14.87
C TYR A 178 -8.65 -20.49 -14.84
N ASP A 179 -9.17 -20.21 -13.69
CA ASP A 179 -9.98 -19.05 -13.36
C ASP A 179 -9.35 -18.34 -12.16
N VAL A 180 -9.41 -17.02 -12.15
CA VAL A 180 -8.83 -16.18 -11.10
C VAL A 180 -9.81 -15.09 -10.78
N GLU A 181 -10.17 -14.98 -9.51
CA GLU A 181 -10.95 -13.87 -8.97
C GLU A 181 -10.08 -13.09 -7.99
N VAL A 182 -10.06 -11.77 -8.15
CA VAL A 182 -9.30 -10.87 -7.31
C VAL A 182 -10.22 -9.77 -6.80
N ASP A 183 -10.34 -9.68 -5.50
CA ASP A 183 -11.04 -8.59 -4.83
C ASP A 183 -10.06 -7.71 -4.08
N LEU A 184 -10.32 -6.40 -4.14
CA LEU A 184 -9.57 -5.39 -3.40
C LEU A 184 -10.56 -4.50 -2.64
N ALA A 185 -10.36 -4.40 -1.35
CA ALA A 185 -11.15 -3.54 -0.49
C ALA A 185 -10.24 -2.71 0.41
N GLY A 186 -10.74 -1.56 0.88
CA GLY A 186 -9.98 -0.65 1.73
C GLY A 186 -9.87 0.75 1.14
N GLY A 187 -8.91 1.51 1.60
CA GLY A 187 -8.71 2.89 1.19
C GLY A 187 -7.27 3.34 1.37
N ALA A 188 -6.87 4.32 0.56
CA ALA A 188 -5.63 5.04 0.70
C ALA A 188 -5.95 6.53 0.78
N ASN A 189 -5.56 7.19 1.84
CA ASN A 189 -5.98 8.54 2.13
C ASN A 189 -4.86 9.37 2.78
N ALA A 190 -4.90 10.69 2.52
CA ALA A 190 -3.98 11.65 3.09
C ALA A 190 -4.73 12.75 3.85
N THR A 191 -4.08 13.35 4.83
CA THR A 191 -4.62 14.50 5.59
C THR A 191 -4.52 15.82 4.82
N PHE A 192 -3.86 15.83 3.67
CA PHE A 192 -3.61 17.03 2.86
C PHE A 192 -4.64 17.25 1.73
N CYS A 193 -5.69 16.45 1.66
CA CYS A 193 -6.71 16.55 0.61
C CYS A 193 -7.98 17.24 1.10
#